data_045ffa7f5cfe07581e07275b3484b55c
#
_entry.id   045ffa7f5cfe07581e07275b3484b55c
#
_cell.length_a   1.000
_cell.length_b   1.000
_cell.length_c   1.000
_cell.angle_alpha   90.00
_cell.angle_beta   90.00
_cell.angle_gamma   90.00
#
_symmetry.space_group_name_H-M   'P 1'
#
loop_
_entity.id
_entity.type
_entity.pdbx_description
1 polymer ?
#
loop_
_entity_poly.entity_id
_entity_poly.type
_entity_poly.pdbx_seq_one_letter_code
_entity_poly.pdbx_strand_id
1 'polypeptide(L)'
;MTVVLVDDPALRLSLASGLAAEFGSRVSHECPSPESNGVVCARWSWWLSEQARLPHPAQVVVALLPIASLEDPLTAARVESLRRQGGDWFRSLLLPEAINQLQRGVAPLRHRGGGRLAVLDGRLRGRSWGYTALADLEPWVALKRLLPD
;
A
#
# COMPACT_ATOMS: atom_id res chain seq x y z
N MET A 1 4.69 8.50 13.59
CA MET A 1 5.15 8.37 12.19
C MET A 1 3.98 7.94 11.31
N THR A 2 3.89 8.51 10.14
CA THR A 2 2.95 8.13 9.08
C THR A 2 3.74 7.56 7.90
N VAL A 3 3.31 6.45 7.36
CA VAL A 3 3.92 5.84 6.16
C VAL A 3 2.95 5.94 5.00
N VAL A 4 3.42 6.44 3.87
CA VAL A 4 2.65 6.57 2.62
C VAL A 4 3.23 5.62 1.59
N LEU A 5 2.45 4.64 1.16
CA LEU A 5 2.89 3.55 0.29
C LEU A 5 2.38 3.73 -1.14
N VAL A 6 3.31 3.81 -2.06
CA VAL A 6 3.02 3.96 -3.49
C VAL A 6 4.21 3.53 -4.33
N ASP A 7 4.01 2.59 -5.25
CA ASP A 7 5.08 2.10 -6.13
C ASP A 7 5.28 2.95 -7.38
N ASP A 8 4.24 3.61 -7.87
CA ASP A 8 4.38 4.50 -9.05
C ASP A 8 5.31 5.66 -8.74
N PRO A 9 6.45 5.80 -9.46
CA PRO A 9 7.46 6.81 -9.15
C PRO A 9 6.95 8.25 -9.32
N ALA A 10 6.17 8.51 -10.36
CA ALA A 10 5.64 9.84 -10.64
C ALA A 10 4.62 10.27 -9.59
N LEU A 11 3.71 9.37 -9.22
CA LEU A 11 2.74 9.62 -8.17
C LEU A 11 3.42 9.78 -6.81
N ARG A 12 4.42 8.95 -6.51
CA ARG A 12 5.19 9.06 -5.25
C ARG A 12 5.87 10.42 -5.12
N LEU A 13 6.50 10.89 -6.18
CA LEU A 13 7.14 12.20 -6.19
C LEU A 13 6.11 13.32 -6.02
N SER A 14 5.00 13.26 -6.71
CA SER A 14 3.91 14.24 -6.61
C SER A 14 3.32 14.28 -5.19
N LEU A 15 3.06 13.12 -4.59
CA LEU A 15 2.57 13.04 -3.21
C LEU A 15 3.59 13.57 -2.21
N ALA A 16 4.86 13.20 -2.35
CA ALA A 16 5.92 13.68 -1.46
C ALA A 16 6.05 15.20 -1.53
N SER A 17 5.99 15.77 -2.73
CA SER A 17 6.04 17.23 -2.93
C SER A 17 4.83 17.94 -2.31
N GLY A 18 3.64 17.41 -2.54
CA GLY A 18 2.41 17.98 -1.96
C GLY A 18 2.39 17.90 -0.44
N LEU A 19 2.82 16.79 0.12
CA LEU A 19 2.93 16.63 1.57
C LEU A 19 4.02 17.54 2.16
N ALA A 20 5.14 17.72 1.48
CA ALA A 20 6.20 18.62 1.92
C ALA A 20 5.76 20.08 1.95
N ALA A 21 4.86 20.48 1.05
CA ALA A 21 4.28 21.82 1.08
C ALA A 21 3.47 22.07 2.37
N GLU A 22 2.85 21.04 2.94
CA GLU A 22 2.04 21.13 4.16
C GLU A 22 2.86 20.84 5.43
N PHE A 23 3.75 19.87 5.39
CA PHE A 23 4.44 19.33 6.58
C PHE A 23 5.94 19.63 6.62
N GLY A 24 6.47 20.25 5.56
CA GLY A 24 7.85 20.71 5.51
C GLY A 24 8.86 19.56 5.61
N SER A 25 9.91 19.78 6.39
CA SER A 25 11.04 18.85 6.57
C SER A 25 10.67 17.51 7.23
N ARG A 26 9.47 17.39 7.76
CA ARG A 26 8.99 16.11 8.32
C ARG A 26 8.72 15.04 7.25
N VAL A 27 8.61 15.46 5.99
CA VAL A 27 8.39 14.53 4.86
C VAL A 27 9.72 14.04 4.34
N SER A 28 9.87 12.73 4.25
CA SER A 28 11.08 12.09 3.75
C SER A 28 10.73 10.93 2.80
N HIS A 29 11.71 10.53 2.01
CA HIS A 29 11.59 9.38 1.12
C HIS A 29 12.46 8.24 1.66
N GLU A 30 11.84 7.09 1.95
CA GLU A 30 12.52 5.86 2.38
C GLU A 30 13.58 6.12 3.47
N CYS A 31 13.22 6.90 4.48
CA CYS A 31 14.13 7.29 5.55
C CYS A 31 14.26 6.16 6.59
N PRO A 32 15.48 5.66 6.85
CA PRO A 32 15.69 4.58 7.81
C PRO A 32 15.62 5.04 9.28
N SER A 33 15.65 6.34 9.52
CA SER A 33 15.61 6.93 10.86
C SER A 33 14.63 8.10 10.90
N PRO A 34 13.31 7.85 10.69
CA PRO A 34 12.32 8.92 10.66
C PRO A 34 12.07 9.51 12.04
N GLU A 35 11.69 10.77 12.07
CA GLU A 35 11.19 11.42 13.28
C GLU A 35 9.87 10.79 13.75
N SER A 36 9.57 10.91 15.02
CA SER A 36 8.35 10.34 15.62
C SER A 36 7.07 10.88 14.99
N ASN A 37 7.08 12.13 14.50
CA ASN A 37 6.00 12.80 13.79
C ASN A 37 6.26 12.89 12.28
N GLY A 38 7.23 12.14 11.76
CA GLY A 38 7.63 12.16 10.36
C GLY A 38 6.59 11.52 9.45
N VAL A 39 6.64 11.91 8.18
CA VAL A 39 5.89 11.31 7.07
C VAL A 39 6.88 10.67 6.11
N VAL A 40 6.84 9.36 5.96
CA VAL A 40 7.76 8.60 5.11
C VAL A 40 7.00 8.13 3.88
N CYS A 41 7.37 8.65 2.71
CA CYS A 41 6.87 8.14 1.43
C CYS A 41 7.80 7.01 0.96
N ALA A 42 7.24 5.87 0.61
CA ALA A 42 8.02 4.69 0.31
C ALA A 42 7.37 3.78 -0.72
N ARG A 43 8.20 2.97 -1.37
CA ARG A 43 7.77 1.81 -2.14
C ARG A 43 7.33 0.69 -1.19
N TRP A 44 6.46 -0.15 -1.65
CA TRP A 44 6.02 -1.34 -0.90
C TRP A 44 7.18 -2.25 -0.55
N SER A 45 8.08 -2.53 -1.49
CA SER A 45 9.23 -3.40 -1.26
C SER A 45 10.15 -2.87 -0.15
N TRP A 46 10.41 -1.57 -0.15
CA TRP A 46 11.21 -0.95 0.90
C TRP A 46 10.53 -1.07 2.27
N TRP A 47 9.25 -0.73 2.34
CA TRP A 47 8.50 -0.82 3.60
C TRP A 47 8.47 -2.24 4.15
N LEU A 48 8.19 -3.23 3.30
CA LEU A 48 8.12 -4.63 3.72
C LEU A 48 9.48 -5.16 4.23
N SER A 49 10.59 -4.66 3.70
CA SER A 49 11.94 -5.06 4.15
C SER A 49 12.39 -4.31 5.41
N GLU A 50 11.99 -3.06 5.58
CA GLU A 50 12.50 -2.20 6.66
C GLU A 50 11.57 -2.09 7.87
N GLN A 51 10.29 -2.44 7.75
CA GLN A 51 9.28 -2.21 8.79
C GLN A 51 9.66 -2.80 10.16
N ALA A 52 10.38 -3.92 10.18
CA ALA A 52 10.80 -4.56 11.43
C ALA A 52 11.83 -3.74 12.22
N ARG A 53 12.56 -2.87 11.54
CA ARG A 53 13.61 -2.01 12.13
C ARG A 53 13.10 -0.62 12.47
N LEU A 54 11.94 -0.26 11.93
CA LEU A 54 11.36 1.07 12.12
C LEU A 54 10.41 1.10 13.32
N PRO A 55 10.18 2.27 13.90
CA PRO A 55 9.12 2.43 14.89
C PRO A 55 7.77 2.00 14.32
N HIS A 56 6.89 1.49 15.17
CA HIS A 56 5.52 1.17 14.75
C HIS A 56 4.80 2.45 14.32
N PRO A 57 4.26 2.50 13.08
CA PRO A 57 3.59 3.68 12.59
C PRO A 57 2.28 3.92 13.34
N ALA A 58 1.91 5.17 13.51
CA ALA A 58 0.58 5.54 13.97
C ALA A 58 -0.46 5.47 12.85
N GLN A 59 0.01 5.63 11.60
CA GLN A 59 -0.84 5.62 10.43
C GLN A 59 -0.09 5.06 9.23
N VAL A 60 -0.78 4.25 8.45
CA VAL A 60 -0.34 3.81 7.10
C VAL A 60 -1.36 4.31 6.09
N VAL A 61 -0.87 4.99 5.07
CA VAL A 61 -1.66 5.46 3.92
C VAL A 61 -1.27 4.65 2.70
N VAL A 62 -2.19 3.86 2.20
CA VAL A 62 -2.03 3.11 0.96
C VAL A 62 -2.54 3.97 -0.18
N ALA A 63 -1.65 4.69 -0.86
CA ALA A 63 -2.01 5.54 -1.99
C ALA A 63 -2.37 4.69 -3.21
N LEU A 64 -1.60 3.63 -3.46
CA LEU A 64 -1.94 2.59 -4.43
C LEU A 64 -1.72 1.21 -3.80
N LEU A 65 -2.62 0.28 -4.08
CA LEU A 65 -2.45 -1.13 -3.72
C LEU A 65 -1.21 -1.71 -4.40
N PRO A 66 -0.53 -2.70 -3.77
CA PRO A 66 0.70 -3.29 -4.30
C PRO A 66 0.42 -4.32 -5.40
N ILE A 67 -0.38 -3.94 -6.39
CA ILE A 67 -0.65 -4.78 -7.55
C ILE A 67 0.52 -4.64 -8.52
N ALA A 68 1.16 -5.77 -8.85
CA ALA A 68 2.32 -5.79 -9.73
C ALA A 68 1.97 -5.23 -11.13
N SER A 69 2.92 -4.50 -11.71
CA SER A 69 2.75 -3.90 -13.03
C SER A 69 2.99 -4.92 -14.14
N LEU A 70 2.15 -4.90 -15.16
CA LEU A 70 2.36 -5.67 -16.38
C LEU A 70 3.54 -5.15 -17.23
N GLU A 71 4.05 -3.98 -16.92
CA GLU A 71 5.25 -3.44 -17.54
C GLU A 71 6.53 -4.12 -17.02
N ASP A 72 6.47 -4.71 -15.82
CA ASP A 72 7.56 -5.52 -15.31
C ASP A 72 7.69 -6.83 -16.11
N PRO A 73 8.88 -7.11 -16.70
CA PRO A 73 9.06 -8.27 -17.57
C PRO A 73 8.77 -9.61 -16.89
N LEU A 74 9.14 -9.76 -15.63
CA LEU A 74 8.87 -10.99 -14.87
C LEU A 74 7.38 -11.18 -14.63
N THR A 75 6.68 -10.13 -14.21
CA THR A 75 5.22 -10.14 -14.03
C THR A 75 4.51 -10.44 -15.34
N ALA A 76 4.91 -9.79 -16.44
CA ALA A 76 4.35 -10.04 -17.78
C ALA A 76 4.53 -11.50 -18.22
N ALA A 77 5.70 -12.09 -17.98
CA ALA A 77 5.97 -13.49 -18.31
C ALA A 77 5.10 -14.46 -17.49
N ARG A 78 4.92 -14.21 -16.20
CA ARG A 78 4.08 -15.02 -15.32
C ARG A 78 2.60 -14.95 -15.72
N VAL A 79 2.12 -13.76 -16.06
CA VAL A 79 0.76 -13.53 -16.53
C VAL A 79 0.51 -14.24 -17.86
N GLU A 80 1.45 -14.14 -18.79
CA GLU A 80 1.35 -14.80 -20.10
C GLU A 80 1.29 -16.32 -19.96
N SER A 81 2.10 -16.89 -19.06
CA SER A 81 2.07 -18.31 -18.76
C SER A 81 0.69 -18.78 -18.27
N LEU A 82 0.08 -18.02 -17.35
CA LEU A 82 -1.28 -18.33 -16.86
C LEU A 82 -2.35 -18.15 -17.93
N ARG A 83 -2.22 -17.13 -18.78
CA ARG A 83 -3.14 -16.87 -19.89
C ARG A 83 -3.14 -18.03 -20.87
N ARG A 84 -1.99 -18.58 -21.22
CA ARG A 84 -1.86 -19.76 -22.09
C ARG A 84 -2.53 -21.00 -21.52
N GLN A 85 -2.59 -21.10 -20.20
CA GLN A 85 -3.27 -22.20 -19.50
C GLN A 85 -4.78 -21.94 -19.33
N GLY A 86 -5.30 -20.82 -19.84
CA GLY A 86 -6.72 -20.46 -19.72
C GLY A 86 -7.12 -19.95 -18.34
N GLY A 87 -6.14 -19.62 -17.48
CA GLY A 87 -6.40 -19.12 -16.12
C GLY A 87 -6.76 -17.64 -16.06
N ASP A 88 -7.49 -17.26 -15.00
CA ASP A 88 -7.69 -15.86 -14.63
C ASP A 88 -6.43 -15.37 -13.88
N TRP A 89 -5.51 -14.80 -14.64
CA TRP A 89 -4.21 -14.37 -14.13
C TRP A 89 -4.31 -13.29 -13.05
N PHE A 90 -5.32 -12.43 -13.14
CA PHE A 90 -5.48 -11.37 -12.14
C PHE A 90 -5.91 -11.97 -10.79
N ARG A 91 -6.97 -12.77 -10.77
CA ARG A 91 -7.52 -13.37 -9.56
C ARG A 91 -6.67 -14.49 -8.98
N SER A 92 -5.92 -15.18 -9.85
CA SER A 92 -5.07 -16.31 -9.44
C SER A 92 -3.67 -15.90 -9.00
N LEU A 93 -3.16 -14.76 -9.48
CA LEU A 93 -1.78 -14.34 -9.24
C LEU A 93 -1.69 -12.93 -8.64
N LEU A 94 -2.12 -11.90 -9.39
CA LEU A 94 -1.84 -10.53 -9.00
C LEU A 94 -2.62 -10.09 -7.77
N LEU A 95 -3.88 -10.42 -7.67
CA LEU A 95 -4.72 -10.04 -6.54
C LEU A 95 -4.30 -10.74 -5.23
N PRO A 96 -4.09 -12.07 -5.20
CA PRO A 96 -3.64 -12.73 -3.97
C PRO A 96 -2.29 -12.21 -3.47
N GLU A 97 -1.34 -11.95 -4.35
CA GLU A 97 -0.05 -11.37 -3.99
C GLU A 97 -0.19 -9.96 -3.41
N ALA A 98 -1.04 -9.14 -4.04
CA ALA A 98 -1.31 -7.79 -3.56
C ALA A 98 -1.97 -7.79 -2.17
N ILE A 99 -2.93 -8.67 -1.94
CA ILE A 99 -3.59 -8.83 -0.64
C ILE A 99 -2.59 -9.28 0.43
N ASN A 100 -1.73 -10.23 0.09
CA ASN A 100 -0.68 -10.69 1.01
C ASN A 100 0.27 -9.55 1.40
N GLN A 101 0.74 -8.78 0.42
CA GLN A 101 1.60 -7.63 0.68
C GLN A 101 0.87 -6.55 1.51
N LEU A 102 -0.39 -6.29 1.20
CA LEU A 102 -1.22 -5.35 1.96
C LEU A 102 -1.30 -5.77 3.43
N GLN A 103 -1.61 -7.02 3.70
CA GLN A 103 -1.68 -7.53 5.08
C GLN A 103 -0.35 -7.44 5.83
N ARG A 104 0.73 -7.78 5.15
CA ARG A 104 2.08 -7.64 5.73
C ARG A 104 2.44 -6.18 6.00
N GLY A 105 2.10 -5.29 5.08
CA GLY A 105 2.41 -3.85 5.21
C GLY A 105 1.64 -3.16 6.32
N VAL A 106 0.43 -3.63 6.65
CA VAL A 106 -0.39 -3.05 7.72
C VAL A 106 -0.21 -3.77 9.07
N ALA A 107 0.49 -4.90 9.09
CA ALA A 107 0.70 -5.68 10.31
C ALA A 107 1.26 -4.85 11.49
N PRO A 108 2.20 -3.90 11.29
CA PRO A 108 2.69 -3.06 12.39
C PRO A 108 1.61 -2.22 13.08
N LEU A 109 0.52 -1.88 12.40
CA LEU A 109 -0.59 -1.16 13.00
C LEU A 109 -1.34 -1.98 14.06
N ARG A 110 -1.31 -3.30 13.94
CA ARG A 110 -2.03 -4.22 14.85
C ARG A 110 -1.39 -4.29 16.23
N HIS A 111 -0.12 -3.96 16.32
CA HIS A 111 0.64 -3.96 17.56
C HIS A 111 0.46 -2.67 18.36
N ARG A 112 -0.22 -1.69 17.79
CA ARG A 112 -0.44 -0.39 18.41
C ARG A 112 -1.95 -0.13 18.52
N GLY A 113 -2.45 0.03 19.72
CA GLY A 113 -3.81 0.49 19.93
C GLY A 113 -4.03 1.86 19.27
N GLY A 114 -5.11 2.03 18.51
CA GLY A 114 -5.46 3.28 17.85
C GLY A 114 -4.72 3.57 16.55
N GLY A 115 -4.05 2.58 15.95
CA GLY A 115 -3.47 2.73 14.61
C GLY A 115 -4.53 3.01 13.55
N ARG A 116 -4.16 3.78 12.52
CA ARG A 116 -5.07 4.18 11.45
C ARG A 116 -4.57 3.66 10.10
N LEU A 117 -5.51 3.16 9.29
CA LEU A 117 -5.26 2.79 7.90
C LEU A 117 -6.16 3.62 6.99
N ALA A 118 -5.55 4.27 6.00
CA ALA A 118 -6.27 4.92 4.91
C ALA A 118 -5.88 4.25 3.58
N VAL A 119 -6.87 3.86 2.79
CA VAL A 119 -6.65 3.29 1.46
C VAL A 119 -7.29 4.23 0.44
N LEU A 120 -6.47 4.82 -0.42
CA LEU A 120 -6.87 5.87 -1.37
C LEU A 120 -7.01 5.35 -2.80
N ASP A 121 -6.70 4.09 -3.05
CA ASP A 121 -6.78 3.51 -4.39
C ASP A 121 -8.23 3.43 -4.87
N GLY A 122 -8.57 4.22 -5.89
CA GLY A 122 -9.92 4.30 -6.44
C GLY A 122 -10.45 2.99 -7.03
N ARG A 123 -9.56 2.06 -7.36
CA ARG A 123 -9.94 0.74 -7.89
C ARG A 123 -10.76 -0.08 -6.89
N LEU A 124 -10.60 0.17 -5.60
CA LEU A 124 -11.41 -0.50 -4.57
C LEU A 124 -12.91 -0.24 -4.73
N ARG A 125 -13.29 0.91 -5.25
CA ARG A 125 -14.70 1.27 -5.47
C ARG A 125 -15.21 0.80 -6.84
N GLY A 126 -14.36 0.90 -7.86
CA GLY A 126 -14.74 0.66 -9.25
C GLY A 126 -14.61 -0.78 -9.72
N ARG A 127 -14.04 -1.67 -8.92
CA ARG A 127 -13.75 -3.06 -9.30
C ARG A 127 -14.46 -4.06 -8.40
N SER A 128 -14.95 -5.14 -9.00
CA SER A 128 -15.65 -6.20 -8.25
C SER A 128 -14.79 -6.88 -7.19
N TRP A 129 -13.47 -6.94 -7.39
CA TRP A 129 -12.53 -7.51 -6.44
C TRP A 129 -12.25 -6.62 -5.23
N GLY A 130 -12.66 -5.35 -5.27
CA GLY A 130 -12.42 -4.40 -4.18
C GLY A 130 -13.00 -4.88 -2.85
N TYR A 131 -14.18 -5.47 -2.87
CA TYR A 131 -14.78 -6.05 -1.67
C TYR A 131 -13.95 -7.18 -1.06
N THR A 132 -13.37 -8.03 -1.89
CA THR A 132 -12.49 -9.12 -1.43
C THR A 132 -11.26 -8.55 -0.72
N ALA A 133 -10.61 -7.55 -1.32
CA ALA A 133 -9.44 -6.92 -0.73
C ALA A 133 -9.75 -6.24 0.62
N LEU A 134 -10.91 -5.60 0.75
CA LEU A 134 -11.34 -4.97 2.00
C LEU A 134 -11.74 -6.00 3.06
N ALA A 135 -12.44 -7.06 2.67
CA ALA A 135 -12.85 -8.12 3.59
C ALA A 135 -11.66 -8.82 4.25
N ASP A 136 -10.54 -8.94 3.55
CA ASP A 136 -9.33 -9.54 4.10
C ASP A 136 -8.65 -8.67 5.17
N LEU A 137 -9.02 -7.41 5.29
CA LEU A 137 -8.56 -6.53 6.36
C LEU A 137 -9.40 -6.66 7.63
N GLU A 138 -10.61 -7.20 7.55
CA GLU A 138 -11.47 -7.46 8.70
C GLU A 138 -10.95 -8.68 9.51
N PRO A 139 -11.17 -8.72 10.81
CA PRO A 139 -11.84 -7.76 11.69
C PRO A 139 -10.91 -6.65 12.22
N TRP A 140 -9.72 -6.53 11.68
CA TRP A 140 -8.65 -5.70 12.21
C TRP A 140 -8.86 -4.21 12.01
N VAL A 141 -9.68 -3.84 11.02
CA VAL A 141 -9.90 -2.45 10.63
C VAL A 141 -11.40 -2.18 10.56
N ALA A 142 -11.86 -1.23 11.37
CA ALA A 142 -13.18 -0.66 11.19
C ALA A 142 -13.14 0.28 9.98
N LEU A 143 -13.73 -0.14 8.87
CA LEU A 143 -13.76 0.64 7.65
C LEU A 143 -14.78 1.77 7.77
N LYS A 144 -14.32 3.00 7.67
CA LYS A 144 -15.15 4.18 7.64
C LYS A 144 -14.98 4.89 6.30
N ARG A 145 -16.06 5.09 5.57
CA ARG A 145 -16.03 5.96 4.41
C ARG A 145 -15.92 7.41 4.89
N LEU A 146 -14.82 8.08 4.53
CA LEU A 146 -14.58 9.46 4.87
C LEU A 146 -14.98 10.44 3.78
N LEU A 147 -15.27 9.93 2.56
CA LEU A 147 -15.64 10.76 1.42
C LEU A 147 -17.10 10.49 1.05
N PRO A 148 -17.85 11.52 0.70
CA PRO A 148 -19.19 11.35 0.15
C PRO A 148 -19.13 10.52 -1.13
N ASP A 149 -20.19 9.83 -1.39
CA ASP A 149 -20.38 9.01 -2.60
C ASP A 149 -20.34 9.88 -3.86
#